data_ff11b2fd54a8480419b5683f25ce4c11
#
_entry.id   ff11b2fd54a8480419b5683f25ce4c11
#
_cell.length_a   1.000
_cell.length_b   1.000
_cell.length_c   1.000
_cell.angle_alpha   90.00
_cell.angle_beta   90.00
_cell.angle_gamma   90.00
#
_symmetry.space_group_name_H-M   'P 1'
#
loop_
_entity.id
_entity.type
_entity.pdbx_description
1 polymer ?
#
loop_
_entity_poly.entity_id
_entity_poly.type
_entity_poly.pdbx_seq_one_letter_code
_entity_poly.pdbx_strand_id
1 'polypeptide(L)'
;SLKKYFPKHQPIKLDLERSNKILGTNISKKSAIQYFEGLGFGPDAYKKGIISAVSPSWRYDINIEADLVEELARLEGYDSLPLKSLVPVYKKAKTDNANHLTQELVSKGFNEIISYSFIGEQDHLLFGQGVKTLEVENPISQNMTIMRTNLLSGLVNTFIYNLNHGQESQKLFEVGNIFNIDNAKKVIEKKVLAGLVSGNVSQSTWKSKPNDISFYDLKGVVQDLLSKAEGSYSYVECDVDFLHPGMSSYIKHKNEVIGLLGSLHPAHIDTLGLKKDVFIFSIELMHLNFDSSNTYRQFSKYPSTSRDLAFIVDKSVNAGDLERLIKSSAGKSLKEIEIFDVYEGQGIDDDKKSLALSITWQSLKTTLKDSDIDNAVTKIVHSVKNELDGELRV
;
A
#
# COMPACT_ATOMS: atom_id res chain seq x y z
N SER A 1 -55.44 27.19 29.87
CA SER A 1 -54.15 27.87 30.04
C SER A 1 -53.09 27.12 29.21
N LEU A 2 -52.31 27.82 28.39
CA LEU A 2 -51.27 27.29 27.53
C LEU A 2 -50.01 26.84 28.29
N LYS A 3 -49.97 27.00 29.61
CA LYS A 3 -48.81 26.66 30.47
C LYS A 3 -48.32 25.21 30.34
N LYS A 4 -49.16 24.25 29.93
CA LYS A 4 -48.75 22.84 29.76
C LYS A 4 -47.86 22.63 28.53
N TYR A 5 -47.77 23.59 27.62
CA TYR A 5 -46.96 23.52 26.42
C TYR A 5 -45.64 24.29 26.51
N PHE A 6 -45.38 24.95 27.65
CA PHE A 6 -44.09 25.63 27.84
C PHE A 6 -42.96 24.58 27.97
N PRO A 7 -41.85 24.83 27.31
CA PRO A 7 -40.67 23.98 27.47
C PRO A 7 -40.29 23.89 28.95
N LYS A 8 -40.09 22.69 29.44
CA LYS A 8 -39.55 22.45 30.79
C LYS A 8 -38.07 22.21 30.67
N HIS A 9 -37.25 23.13 31.15
CA HIS A 9 -35.81 22.93 31.25
C HIS A 9 -35.52 21.88 32.32
N GLN A 10 -34.73 20.88 31.98
CA GLN A 10 -34.28 19.85 32.92
C GLN A 10 -33.07 20.37 33.70
N PRO A 11 -32.92 19.98 34.99
CA PRO A 11 -31.72 20.33 35.74
C PRO A 11 -30.49 19.73 35.11
N ILE A 12 -29.49 20.57 34.86
CA ILE A 12 -28.16 20.14 34.34
C ILE A 12 -27.22 19.97 35.53
N LYS A 13 -26.50 18.87 35.58
CA LYS A 13 -25.55 18.57 36.64
C LYS A 13 -24.16 19.03 36.21
N LEU A 14 -23.52 19.84 37.06
CA LEU A 14 -22.17 20.31 36.91
C LEU A 14 -21.29 19.69 38.00
N ASP A 15 -20.24 18.99 37.59
CA ASP A 15 -19.16 18.58 38.49
C ASP A 15 -18.13 19.72 38.61
N LEU A 16 -18.10 20.38 39.78
CA LEU A 16 -17.24 21.53 39.97
C LEU A 16 -15.74 21.19 39.97
N GLU A 17 -15.38 20.03 40.45
CA GLU A 17 -13.98 19.57 40.44
C GLU A 17 -13.51 19.32 39.01
N ARG A 18 -14.35 18.65 38.22
CA ARG A 18 -14.08 18.41 36.79
C ARG A 18 -14.03 19.72 36.01
N SER A 19 -14.97 20.66 36.31
CA SER A 19 -14.97 21.98 35.67
C SER A 19 -13.68 22.76 35.95
N ASN A 20 -13.24 22.79 37.19
CA ASN A 20 -11.99 23.41 37.58
C ASN A 20 -10.78 22.76 36.89
N LYS A 21 -10.81 21.43 36.73
CA LYS A 21 -9.75 20.71 36.02
C LYS A 21 -9.70 21.05 34.53
N ILE A 22 -10.87 21.21 33.90
CA ILE A 22 -11.01 21.62 32.49
C ILE A 22 -10.48 23.04 32.30
N LEU A 23 -10.93 23.96 33.12
CA LEU A 23 -10.57 25.39 33.05
C LEU A 23 -9.16 25.69 33.59
N GLY A 24 -8.61 24.79 34.38
CA GLY A 24 -7.34 24.99 35.07
C GLY A 24 -7.46 25.96 36.27
N THR A 25 -8.66 26.18 36.78
CA THR A 25 -8.98 27.14 37.85
C THR A 25 -9.25 26.43 39.17
N ASN A 26 -9.51 27.22 40.21
CA ASN A 26 -9.95 26.77 41.54
C ASN A 26 -11.18 27.56 42.00
N ILE A 27 -12.18 27.65 41.12
CA ILE A 27 -13.44 28.31 41.40
C ILE A 27 -14.08 27.65 42.63
N SER A 28 -14.40 28.47 43.66
CA SER A 28 -15.04 27.95 44.84
C SER A 28 -16.51 27.62 44.59
N LYS A 29 -17.07 26.71 45.41
CA LYS A 29 -18.51 26.43 45.41
C LYS A 29 -19.34 27.72 45.55
N LYS A 30 -18.95 28.61 46.45
CA LYS A 30 -19.63 29.85 46.70
C LYS A 30 -19.64 30.75 45.46
N SER A 31 -18.49 30.91 44.84
CA SER A 31 -18.37 31.70 43.59
C SER A 31 -19.22 31.11 42.46
N ALA A 32 -19.13 29.79 42.24
CA ALA A 32 -19.92 29.12 41.19
C ALA A 32 -21.43 29.29 41.37
N ILE A 33 -21.91 29.16 42.61
CA ILE A 33 -23.31 29.39 42.92
C ILE A 33 -23.70 30.87 42.67
N GLN A 34 -22.89 31.81 43.10
CA GLN A 34 -23.13 33.25 42.85
C GLN A 34 -23.17 33.58 41.34
N TYR A 35 -22.30 32.98 40.56
CA TYR A 35 -22.31 33.15 39.09
C TYR A 35 -23.59 32.63 38.47
N PHE A 36 -24.05 31.45 38.85
CA PHE A 36 -25.30 30.90 38.34
C PHE A 36 -26.53 31.69 38.81
N GLU A 37 -26.58 32.11 40.06
CA GLU A 37 -27.65 32.97 40.57
C GLU A 37 -27.69 34.30 39.82
N GLY A 38 -26.55 34.94 39.58
CA GLY A 38 -26.45 36.19 38.83
C GLY A 38 -26.91 36.06 37.36
N LEU A 39 -26.83 34.89 36.78
CA LEU A 39 -27.34 34.58 35.43
C LEU A 39 -28.79 34.12 35.41
N GLY A 40 -29.44 34.02 36.58
CA GLY A 40 -30.81 33.56 36.71
C GLY A 40 -30.97 32.05 36.62
N PHE A 41 -29.88 31.27 36.67
CA PHE A 41 -29.96 29.83 36.84
C PHE A 41 -30.39 29.54 38.29
N GLY A 42 -31.35 28.65 38.47
CA GLY A 42 -31.73 28.20 39.81
C GLY A 42 -30.82 27.06 40.27
N PRO A 43 -29.77 27.34 41.03
CA PRO A 43 -28.99 26.24 41.59
C PRO A 43 -29.80 25.55 42.67
N ASP A 44 -30.22 24.31 42.42
CA ASP A 44 -31.22 23.63 43.25
C ASP A 44 -30.58 22.75 44.36
N ALA A 45 -29.42 22.21 44.12
CA ALA A 45 -28.76 21.37 45.11
C ALA A 45 -27.24 21.25 44.87
N TYR A 46 -26.49 21.13 45.98
CA TYR A 46 -25.10 20.74 45.94
C TYR A 46 -24.88 19.49 46.81
N LYS A 47 -24.61 18.38 46.16
CA LYS A 47 -24.23 17.13 46.87
C LYS A 47 -22.95 16.55 46.21
N LYS A 48 -21.99 16.18 47.03
CA LYS A 48 -20.77 15.49 46.58
C LYS A 48 -20.02 16.18 45.41
N GLY A 49 -19.87 17.52 45.47
CA GLY A 49 -19.17 18.26 44.43
C GLY A 49 -20.01 18.64 43.19
N ILE A 50 -21.25 18.18 43.11
CA ILE A 50 -22.13 18.40 41.96
C ILE A 50 -23.12 19.54 42.26
N ILE A 51 -23.17 20.53 41.37
CA ILE A 51 -24.17 21.62 41.37
C ILE A 51 -25.25 21.23 40.37
N SER A 52 -26.49 21.24 40.77
CA SER A 52 -27.65 21.08 39.88
C SER A 52 -28.23 22.46 39.56
N ALA A 53 -28.23 22.85 38.31
CA ALA A 53 -28.71 24.16 37.86
C ALA A 53 -29.79 24.02 36.79
N VAL A 54 -30.83 24.85 36.89
CA VAL A 54 -31.89 24.91 35.90
C VAL A 54 -31.72 26.19 35.07
N SER A 55 -31.58 26.03 33.75
CA SER A 55 -31.46 27.15 32.81
C SER A 55 -32.72 27.98 32.78
N PRO A 56 -32.64 29.33 32.77
CA PRO A 56 -33.80 30.20 32.59
C PRO A 56 -34.42 30.04 31.20
N SER A 57 -35.71 30.38 31.09
CA SER A 57 -36.50 30.12 29.88
C SER A 57 -36.04 30.88 28.62
N TRP A 58 -35.18 31.86 28.74
CA TRP A 58 -34.61 32.64 27.61
C TRP A 58 -33.23 32.14 27.16
N ARG A 59 -32.63 31.16 27.87
CA ARG A 59 -31.34 30.53 27.53
C ARG A 59 -31.60 29.16 26.90
N TYR A 60 -31.79 29.11 25.58
CA TYR A 60 -32.04 27.89 24.81
C TYR A 60 -30.77 27.14 24.47
N ASP A 61 -29.64 27.79 24.62
CA ASP A 61 -28.28 27.32 24.35
C ASP A 61 -27.75 26.41 25.46
N ILE A 62 -28.25 26.48 26.67
CA ILE A 62 -27.74 25.75 27.84
C ILE A 62 -28.50 24.44 28.01
N ASN A 63 -27.86 23.34 27.59
CA ASN A 63 -28.46 22.00 27.57
C ASN A 63 -27.59 20.91 28.21
N ILE A 64 -26.28 21.10 28.27
CA ILE A 64 -25.30 20.13 28.76
C ILE A 64 -24.36 20.75 29.79
N GLU A 65 -23.56 19.89 30.47
CA GLU A 65 -22.59 20.33 31.47
C GLU A 65 -21.57 21.32 30.90
N ALA A 66 -21.12 21.09 29.65
CA ALA A 66 -20.11 21.94 29.00
C ALA A 66 -20.59 23.39 28.88
N ASP A 67 -21.87 23.61 28.64
CA ASP A 67 -22.48 24.97 28.56
C ASP A 67 -22.37 25.69 29.92
N LEU A 68 -22.58 24.96 31.02
CA LEU A 68 -22.41 25.52 32.37
C LEU A 68 -20.92 25.80 32.69
N VAL A 69 -19.98 24.97 32.19
CA VAL A 69 -18.56 25.21 32.32
C VAL A 69 -18.16 26.48 31.57
N GLU A 70 -18.71 26.70 30.38
CA GLU A 70 -18.51 27.93 29.61
C GLU A 70 -18.95 29.18 30.40
N GLU A 71 -20.15 29.13 31.02
CA GLU A 71 -20.63 30.25 31.83
C GLU A 71 -19.70 30.54 33.04
N LEU A 72 -19.17 29.51 33.68
CA LEU A 72 -18.14 29.69 34.72
C LEU A 72 -16.88 30.36 34.18
N ALA A 73 -16.39 29.92 33.03
CA ALA A 73 -15.21 30.50 32.40
C ALA A 73 -15.44 31.99 32.02
N ARG A 74 -16.62 32.30 31.48
CA ARG A 74 -16.98 33.64 31.03
C ARG A 74 -17.06 34.63 32.23
N LEU A 75 -17.63 34.18 33.33
CA LEU A 75 -17.82 35.05 34.53
C LEU A 75 -16.53 35.14 35.36
N GLU A 76 -15.69 34.10 35.37
CA GLU A 76 -14.33 34.17 35.96
C GLU A 76 -13.43 35.12 35.17
N GLY A 77 -13.72 35.27 33.86
CA GLY A 77 -12.98 36.06 32.89
C GLY A 77 -11.94 35.23 32.17
N TYR A 78 -11.99 35.22 30.84
CA TYR A 78 -11.06 34.46 30.01
C TYR A 78 -9.59 34.84 30.21
N ASP A 79 -9.35 36.14 30.55
CA ASP A 79 -7.97 36.62 30.80
C ASP A 79 -7.38 36.10 32.11
N SER A 80 -8.25 35.63 33.03
CA SER A 80 -7.81 35.05 34.32
C SER A 80 -7.49 33.54 34.20
N LEU A 81 -7.90 32.89 33.09
CA LEU A 81 -7.66 31.47 32.90
C LEU A 81 -6.18 31.20 32.67
N PRO A 82 -5.57 30.18 33.35
CA PRO A 82 -4.17 29.91 33.25
C PRO A 82 -3.80 29.36 31.88
N LEU A 83 -2.85 29.99 31.21
CA LEU A 83 -2.26 29.48 29.99
C LEU A 83 -1.34 28.30 30.36
N LYS A 84 -1.72 27.08 29.97
CA LYS A 84 -0.86 25.91 30.10
C LYS A 84 -0.19 25.65 28.76
N SER A 85 1.14 25.68 28.77
CA SER A 85 1.92 25.19 27.63
C SER A 85 1.65 23.70 27.46
N LEU A 86 1.22 23.31 26.26
CA LEU A 86 1.17 21.90 25.91
C LEU A 86 2.62 21.39 25.86
N VAL A 87 2.98 20.55 26.81
CA VAL A 87 4.24 19.79 26.70
C VAL A 87 3.97 18.64 25.74
N PRO A 88 4.42 18.72 24.47
CA PRO A 88 4.19 17.66 23.53
C PRO A 88 4.94 16.42 24.00
N VAL A 89 4.22 15.37 24.35
CA VAL A 89 4.83 14.06 24.45
C VAL A 89 5.11 13.63 23.01
N TYR A 90 6.37 13.74 22.59
CA TYR A 90 6.79 13.28 21.28
C TYR A 90 6.56 11.75 21.19
N LYS A 91 5.49 11.37 20.54
CA LYS A 91 5.32 9.99 20.06
C LYS A 91 5.74 10.00 18.59
N LYS A 92 6.79 9.24 18.27
CA LYS A 92 7.14 9.01 16.87
C LYS A 92 5.87 8.55 16.15
N ALA A 93 5.38 9.35 15.22
CA ALA A 93 4.24 8.96 14.40
C ALA A 93 4.62 7.67 13.67
N LYS A 94 3.74 6.67 13.69
CA LYS A 94 3.92 5.53 12.80
C LYS A 94 3.88 6.06 11.38
N THR A 95 4.99 5.90 10.67
CA THR A 95 5.04 6.22 9.23
C THR A 95 4.00 5.36 8.54
N ASP A 96 3.09 5.97 7.79
CA ASP A 96 2.18 5.21 6.95
C ASP A 96 3.00 4.66 5.78
N ASN A 97 3.20 3.37 5.76
CA ASN A 97 3.92 2.66 4.71
C ASN A 97 3.38 2.97 3.30
N ALA A 98 2.08 3.27 3.20
CA ALA A 98 1.46 3.64 1.95
C ALA A 98 2.05 4.94 1.35
N ASN A 99 2.37 5.94 2.18
CA ASN A 99 2.89 7.23 1.69
C ASN A 99 4.22 7.09 0.96
N HIS A 100 5.11 6.21 1.42
CA HIS A 100 6.37 5.97 0.72
C HIS A 100 6.16 5.35 -0.66
N LEU A 101 5.27 4.37 -0.75
CA LEU A 101 4.96 3.71 -2.01
C LEU A 101 4.23 4.63 -3.00
N THR A 102 3.30 5.45 -2.50
CA THR A 102 2.61 6.47 -3.29
C THR A 102 3.60 7.46 -3.93
N GLN A 103 4.52 8.01 -3.13
CA GLN A 103 5.54 8.95 -3.64
C GLN A 103 6.46 8.29 -4.68
N GLU A 104 6.85 7.05 -4.47
CA GLU A 104 7.67 6.30 -5.43
C GLU A 104 6.93 6.11 -6.75
N LEU A 105 5.65 5.71 -6.73
CA LEU A 105 4.84 5.57 -7.94
C LEU A 105 4.64 6.89 -8.67
N VAL A 106 4.36 7.97 -7.94
CA VAL A 106 4.25 9.32 -8.53
C VAL A 106 5.56 9.73 -9.21
N SER A 107 6.72 9.43 -8.59
CA SER A 107 8.03 9.71 -9.20
C SER A 107 8.29 8.94 -10.49
N LYS A 108 7.63 7.80 -10.68
CA LYS A 108 7.67 6.97 -11.90
C LYS A 108 6.59 7.34 -12.93
N GLY A 109 5.83 8.42 -12.67
CA GLY A 109 4.81 8.96 -13.56
C GLY A 109 3.45 8.27 -13.46
N PHE A 110 3.16 7.60 -12.36
CA PHE A 110 1.83 7.10 -12.08
C PHE A 110 0.92 8.19 -11.53
N ASN A 111 -0.36 8.13 -11.87
CA ASN A 111 -1.41 8.97 -11.33
C ASN A 111 -2.23 8.19 -10.33
N GLU A 112 -2.43 8.76 -9.14
CA GLU A 112 -3.31 8.19 -8.13
C GLU A 112 -4.76 8.39 -8.51
N ILE A 113 -5.56 7.34 -8.35
CA ILE A 113 -7.01 7.41 -8.47
C ILE A 113 -7.68 7.02 -7.15
N ILE A 114 -8.91 7.45 -6.99
CA ILE A 114 -9.79 7.03 -5.89
C ILE A 114 -11.08 6.54 -6.52
N SER A 115 -11.32 5.23 -6.45
CA SER A 115 -12.54 4.62 -6.95
C SER A 115 -13.54 4.30 -5.83
N TYR A 116 -14.80 4.06 -6.20
CA TYR A 116 -15.81 3.69 -5.23
C TYR A 116 -15.52 2.33 -4.58
N SER A 117 -15.82 2.22 -3.29
CA SER A 117 -15.75 0.94 -2.56
C SER A 117 -16.91 0.00 -2.89
N PHE A 118 -17.93 0.49 -3.57
CA PHE A 118 -19.07 -0.28 -4.05
C PHE A 118 -18.93 -0.54 -5.54
N ILE A 119 -19.11 -1.80 -5.95
CA ILE A 119 -19.01 -2.23 -7.35
C ILE A 119 -20.24 -3.04 -7.74
N GLY A 120 -20.40 -3.23 -9.05
CA GLY A 120 -21.42 -4.12 -9.62
C GLY A 120 -20.96 -5.58 -9.61
N GLU A 121 -21.90 -6.47 -9.75
CA GLU A 121 -21.63 -7.90 -9.85
C GLU A 121 -20.76 -8.24 -11.05
N GLN A 122 -20.96 -7.57 -12.19
CA GLN A 122 -20.16 -7.76 -13.41
C GLN A 122 -18.69 -7.40 -13.20
N ASP A 123 -18.41 -6.31 -12.49
CA ASP A 123 -17.04 -5.88 -12.16
C ASP A 123 -16.37 -6.89 -11.23
N HIS A 124 -17.14 -7.49 -10.31
CA HIS A 124 -16.64 -8.55 -9.43
C HIS A 124 -16.30 -9.82 -10.21
N LEU A 125 -17.17 -10.27 -11.13
CA LEU A 125 -16.96 -11.49 -11.90
C LEU A 125 -15.66 -11.46 -12.72
N LEU A 126 -15.21 -10.29 -13.14
CA LEU A 126 -13.98 -10.15 -13.92
C LEU A 126 -12.70 -10.41 -13.11
N PHE A 127 -12.66 -9.97 -11.85
CA PHE A 127 -11.43 -10.00 -11.03
C PHE A 127 -11.60 -10.67 -9.66
N GLY A 128 -12.80 -11.07 -9.30
CA GLY A 128 -13.11 -11.57 -7.96
C GLY A 128 -13.48 -13.05 -7.90
N GLN A 129 -13.03 -13.86 -8.84
CA GLN A 129 -13.40 -15.27 -8.94
C GLN A 129 -13.18 -16.03 -7.63
N GLY A 130 -14.22 -16.73 -7.17
CA GLY A 130 -14.20 -17.58 -5.98
C GLY A 130 -14.16 -16.83 -4.65
N VAL A 131 -14.13 -15.48 -4.66
CA VAL A 131 -14.14 -14.68 -3.42
C VAL A 131 -15.58 -14.36 -3.01
N LYS A 132 -15.93 -14.62 -1.75
CA LYS A 132 -17.25 -14.28 -1.22
C LYS A 132 -17.39 -12.77 -1.04
N THR A 133 -18.50 -12.23 -1.53
CA THR A 133 -18.80 -10.81 -1.51
C THR A 133 -19.60 -10.39 -0.29
N LEU A 134 -19.43 -9.14 0.12
CA LEU A 134 -20.27 -8.46 1.08
C LEU A 134 -21.31 -7.62 0.32
N GLU A 135 -22.57 -8.01 0.43
CA GLU A 135 -23.68 -7.30 -0.20
C GLU A 135 -24.08 -6.05 0.56
N VAL A 136 -24.52 -5.03 -0.16
CA VAL A 136 -25.02 -3.77 0.39
C VAL A 136 -26.54 -3.87 0.51
N GLU A 137 -27.10 -3.72 1.71
CA GLU A 137 -28.56 -3.86 1.96
C GLU A 137 -29.41 -2.83 1.18
N ASN A 138 -28.90 -1.62 0.99
CA ASN A 138 -29.60 -0.52 0.32
C ASN A 138 -28.69 0.17 -0.71
N PRO A 139 -28.36 -0.49 -1.84
CA PRO A 139 -27.46 0.07 -2.82
C PRO A 139 -28.03 1.33 -3.49
N ILE A 140 -27.16 2.31 -3.75
CA ILE A 140 -27.52 3.57 -4.42
C ILE A 140 -27.91 3.31 -5.88
N SER A 141 -27.31 2.30 -6.52
CA SER A 141 -27.61 1.88 -7.88
C SER A 141 -27.38 0.39 -8.07
N GLN A 142 -27.89 -0.18 -9.17
CA GLN A 142 -27.67 -1.59 -9.52
C GLN A 142 -26.19 -1.92 -9.78
N ASN A 143 -25.35 -0.92 -10.08
CA ASN A 143 -23.93 -1.09 -10.31
C ASN A 143 -23.10 -0.90 -9.04
N MET A 144 -23.72 -0.84 -7.85
CA MET A 144 -23.07 -0.61 -6.56
C MET A 144 -23.65 -1.51 -5.48
N THR A 145 -23.83 -2.79 -5.80
CA THR A 145 -24.55 -3.77 -4.96
C THR A 145 -23.67 -4.52 -3.99
N ILE A 146 -22.35 -4.52 -4.21
CA ILE A 146 -21.40 -5.28 -3.39
C ILE A 146 -20.17 -4.43 -3.04
N MET A 147 -19.55 -4.77 -1.91
CA MET A 147 -18.25 -4.20 -1.55
C MET A 147 -17.15 -4.79 -2.42
N ARG A 148 -16.22 -3.94 -2.88
CA ARG A 148 -15.10 -4.36 -3.73
C ARG A 148 -14.19 -5.38 -3.04
N THR A 149 -13.89 -6.46 -3.73
CA THR A 149 -12.96 -7.51 -3.29
C THR A 149 -11.53 -7.28 -3.79
N ASN A 150 -11.34 -6.34 -4.70
CA ASN A 150 -10.06 -5.92 -5.28
C ASN A 150 -10.15 -4.44 -5.73
N LEU A 151 -9.01 -3.83 -6.08
CA LEU A 151 -8.93 -2.49 -6.66
C LEU A 151 -8.87 -2.49 -8.19
N LEU A 152 -8.69 -3.67 -8.80
CA LEU A 152 -8.43 -3.79 -10.23
C LEU A 152 -9.63 -3.35 -11.07
N SER A 153 -10.85 -3.64 -10.62
CA SER A 153 -12.08 -3.21 -11.30
C SER A 153 -12.14 -1.69 -11.46
N GLY A 154 -11.87 -0.95 -10.38
CA GLY A 154 -11.84 0.51 -10.40
C GLY A 154 -10.75 1.09 -11.31
N LEU A 155 -9.56 0.48 -11.29
CA LEU A 155 -8.44 0.86 -12.16
C LEU A 155 -8.76 0.63 -13.64
N VAL A 156 -9.31 -0.53 -13.99
CA VAL A 156 -9.66 -0.87 -15.38
C VAL A 156 -10.80 0.01 -15.90
N ASN A 157 -11.83 0.25 -15.09
CA ASN A 157 -12.94 1.14 -15.47
C ASN A 157 -12.44 2.58 -15.69
N THR A 158 -11.55 3.09 -14.83
CA THR A 158 -10.95 4.41 -15.01
C THR A 158 -10.05 4.46 -16.24
N PHE A 159 -9.27 3.41 -16.48
CA PHE A 159 -8.44 3.28 -17.68
C PHE A 159 -9.27 3.34 -18.96
N ILE A 160 -10.36 2.56 -19.05
CA ILE A 160 -11.25 2.54 -20.20
C ILE A 160 -11.94 3.89 -20.40
N TYR A 161 -12.41 4.52 -19.32
CA TYR A 161 -12.97 5.86 -19.37
C TYR A 161 -11.99 6.87 -19.99
N ASN A 162 -10.78 6.90 -19.51
CA ASN A 162 -9.73 7.81 -20.00
C ASN A 162 -9.31 7.48 -21.44
N LEU A 163 -9.22 6.19 -21.80
CA LEU A 163 -8.92 5.74 -23.15
C LEU A 163 -9.96 6.27 -24.15
N ASN A 164 -11.25 6.19 -23.80
CA ASN A 164 -12.36 6.72 -24.60
C ASN A 164 -12.33 8.26 -24.72
N HIS A 165 -11.57 8.93 -23.85
CA HIS A 165 -11.33 10.39 -23.89
C HIS A 165 -9.96 10.76 -24.48
N GLY A 166 -9.32 9.81 -25.20
CA GLY A 166 -8.09 10.06 -25.96
C GLY A 166 -6.78 9.90 -25.19
N GLN A 167 -6.82 9.35 -23.95
CA GLN A 167 -5.61 9.05 -23.16
C GLN A 167 -5.14 7.64 -23.46
N GLU A 168 -4.29 7.46 -24.48
CA GLU A 168 -3.83 6.15 -24.92
C GLU A 168 -2.78 5.50 -24.03
N SER A 169 -1.95 6.31 -23.35
CA SER A 169 -0.88 5.83 -22.47
C SER A 169 -1.17 6.26 -21.04
N GLN A 170 -1.34 5.29 -20.15
CA GLN A 170 -1.73 5.56 -18.77
C GLN A 170 -0.93 4.70 -17.80
N LYS A 171 -0.59 5.30 -16.67
CA LYS A 171 -0.02 4.65 -15.49
C LYS A 171 -0.87 5.07 -14.30
N LEU A 172 -1.71 4.19 -13.81
CA LEU A 172 -2.67 4.45 -12.74
C LEU A 172 -2.36 3.60 -11.51
N PHE A 173 -2.63 4.11 -10.33
CA PHE A 173 -2.59 3.32 -9.10
C PHE A 173 -3.63 3.79 -8.09
N GLU A 174 -3.98 2.91 -7.17
CA GLU A 174 -4.85 3.19 -6.04
C GLU A 174 -4.33 2.50 -4.77
N VAL A 175 -4.40 3.22 -3.65
CA VAL A 175 -4.25 2.64 -2.31
C VAL A 175 -5.60 2.66 -1.64
N GLY A 176 -6.15 1.50 -1.35
CA GLY A 176 -7.50 1.41 -0.78
C GLY A 176 -7.75 0.12 -0.01
N ASN A 177 -8.89 0.10 0.66
CA ASN A 177 -9.34 -1.08 1.37
C ASN A 177 -10.19 -1.96 0.46
N ILE A 178 -10.01 -3.26 0.57
CA ILE A 178 -10.82 -4.30 -0.05
C ILE A 178 -11.52 -5.12 1.05
N PHE A 179 -12.64 -5.74 0.70
CA PHE A 179 -13.52 -6.38 1.67
C PHE A 179 -13.85 -7.81 1.23
N ASN A 180 -13.57 -8.77 2.09
CA ASN A 180 -13.84 -10.18 1.87
C ASN A 180 -14.63 -10.74 3.06
N ILE A 181 -15.29 -11.86 2.85
CA ILE A 181 -15.97 -12.59 3.94
C ILE A 181 -15.28 -13.94 4.11
N ASP A 182 -14.88 -14.27 5.34
CA ASP A 182 -14.35 -15.59 5.66
C ASP A 182 -15.44 -16.67 5.78
N ASN A 183 -15.00 -17.89 6.01
CA ASN A 183 -15.93 -19.02 6.18
C ASN A 183 -16.84 -18.90 7.43
N ALA A 184 -16.44 -18.10 8.42
CA ALA A 184 -17.20 -17.80 9.62
C ALA A 184 -18.15 -16.59 9.45
N LYS A 185 -18.31 -16.08 8.23
CA LYS A 185 -19.09 -14.88 7.87
C LYS A 185 -18.55 -13.58 8.51
N LYS A 186 -17.29 -13.56 8.91
CA LYS A 186 -16.65 -12.34 9.40
C LYS A 186 -16.10 -11.54 8.24
N VAL A 187 -16.35 -10.24 8.26
CA VAL A 187 -15.77 -9.29 7.29
C VAL A 187 -14.29 -9.14 7.56
N ILE A 188 -13.48 -9.34 6.51
CA ILE A 188 -12.04 -9.09 6.50
C ILE A 188 -11.78 -7.88 5.64
N GLU A 189 -11.19 -6.86 6.23
CA GLU A 189 -10.76 -5.64 5.54
C GLU A 189 -9.24 -5.66 5.39
N LYS A 190 -8.75 -5.45 4.17
CA LYS A 190 -7.32 -5.41 3.85
C LYS A 190 -6.97 -4.14 3.11
N LYS A 191 -5.89 -3.47 3.49
CA LYS A 191 -5.34 -2.34 2.76
C LYS A 191 -4.40 -2.84 1.67
N VAL A 192 -4.67 -2.47 0.43
CA VAL A 192 -4.00 -2.95 -0.78
C VAL A 192 -3.48 -1.76 -1.59
N LEU A 193 -2.35 -1.94 -2.23
CA LEU A 193 -1.85 -1.10 -3.32
C LEU A 193 -2.04 -1.87 -4.62
N ALA A 194 -2.71 -1.27 -5.59
CA ALA A 194 -2.80 -1.84 -6.93
C ALA A 194 -2.45 -0.78 -7.98
N GLY A 195 -2.00 -1.24 -9.14
CA GLY A 195 -1.70 -0.35 -10.26
C GLY A 195 -1.92 -1.01 -11.60
N LEU A 196 -2.04 -0.16 -12.60
CA LEU A 196 -2.29 -0.50 -13.99
C LEU A 196 -1.41 0.34 -14.88
N VAL A 197 -0.80 -0.28 -15.89
CA VAL A 197 -0.07 0.42 -16.96
C VAL A 197 -0.47 -0.10 -18.33
N SER A 198 -0.60 0.78 -19.28
CA SER A 198 -0.84 0.45 -20.70
C SER A 198 -0.36 1.57 -21.61
N GLY A 199 -0.07 1.24 -22.85
CA GLY A 199 0.38 2.20 -23.85
C GLY A 199 1.89 2.24 -24.01
N ASN A 200 2.48 3.41 -24.08
CA ASN A 200 3.89 3.61 -24.40
C ASN A 200 4.73 3.98 -23.17
N VAL A 201 5.98 3.51 -23.11
CA VAL A 201 6.95 3.87 -22.05
C VAL A 201 7.24 5.37 -22.07
N SER A 202 7.36 5.95 -23.25
CA SER A 202 7.65 7.38 -23.44
C SER A 202 6.80 7.97 -24.56
N GLN A 203 6.63 9.28 -24.55
CA GLN A 203 5.96 9.98 -25.65
C GLN A 203 6.80 9.92 -26.93
N SER A 204 6.11 9.88 -28.07
CA SER A 204 6.76 10.00 -29.38
C SER A 204 7.43 11.37 -29.51
N THR A 205 8.68 11.36 -29.95
CA THR A 205 9.42 12.59 -30.25
C THR A 205 9.92 12.55 -31.70
N TRP A 206 10.37 13.69 -32.21
CA TRP A 206 10.97 13.74 -33.54
C TRP A 206 12.22 12.86 -33.70
N LYS A 207 12.87 12.51 -32.60
CA LYS A 207 14.12 11.75 -32.57
C LYS A 207 13.91 10.26 -32.25
N SER A 208 12.87 9.89 -31.52
CA SER A 208 12.65 8.53 -31.05
C SER A 208 11.20 8.09 -31.23
N LYS A 209 11.02 6.86 -31.71
CA LYS A 209 9.71 6.21 -31.72
C LYS A 209 9.41 5.74 -30.29
N PRO A 210 8.15 5.80 -29.86
CA PRO A 210 7.77 5.25 -28.56
C PRO A 210 7.87 3.73 -28.59
N ASN A 211 8.33 3.15 -27.51
CA ASN A 211 8.24 1.70 -27.27
C ASN A 211 6.99 1.43 -26.46
N ASP A 212 6.27 0.38 -26.80
CA ASP A 212 5.16 -0.10 -25.98
C ASP A 212 5.65 -0.57 -24.62
N ILE A 213 4.83 -0.35 -23.60
CA ILE A 213 5.08 -0.86 -22.25
C ILE A 213 5.03 -2.39 -22.31
N SER A 214 5.95 -3.04 -21.63
CA SER A 214 6.06 -4.49 -21.52
C SER A 214 5.77 -4.99 -20.09
N PHE A 215 5.59 -6.28 -19.94
CA PHE A 215 5.52 -6.93 -18.63
C PHE A 215 6.73 -6.62 -17.74
N TYR A 216 7.92 -6.54 -18.33
CA TYR A 216 9.15 -6.28 -17.60
C TYR A 216 9.25 -4.85 -17.08
N ASP A 217 8.64 -3.88 -17.78
CA ASP A 217 8.57 -2.50 -17.29
C ASP A 217 7.73 -2.43 -16.00
N LEU A 218 6.57 -3.10 -15.97
CA LEU A 218 5.76 -3.20 -14.75
C LEU A 218 6.49 -3.97 -13.65
N LYS A 219 7.11 -5.12 -13.99
CA LYS A 219 7.87 -5.92 -13.03
C LYS A 219 9.01 -5.11 -12.40
N GLY A 220 9.71 -4.30 -13.19
CA GLY A 220 10.75 -3.39 -12.70
C GLY A 220 10.19 -2.38 -11.67
N VAL A 221 9.03 -1.78 -11.96
CA VAL A 221 8.35 -0.89 -11.00
C VAL A 221 8.04 -1.62 -9.69
N VAL A 222 7.45 -2.82 -9.76
CA VAL A 222 7.11 -3.61 -8.57
C VAL A 222 8.36 -4.04 -7.80
N GLN A 223 9.43 -4.42 -8.48
CA GLN A 223 10.71 -4.76 -7.85
C GLN A 223 11.30 -3.56 -7.09
N ASP A 224 11.26 -2.37 -7.67
CA ASP A 224 11.72 -1.15 -7.03
C ASP A 224 10.90 -0.81 -5.77
N LEU A 225 9.58 -0.93 -5.83
CA LEU A 225 8.71 -0.74 -4.67
C LEU A 225 9.08 -1.71 -3.54
N LEU A 226 9.23 -2.99 -3.85
CA LEU A 226 9.56 -4.03 -2.89
C LEU A 226 10.99 -3.93 -2.35
N SER A 227 11.92 -3.38 -3.15
CA SER A 227 13.32 -3.17 -2.72
C SER A 227 13.45 -2.17 -1.56
N LYS A 228 12.46 -1.32 -1.36
CA LYS A 228 12.38 -0.35 -0.25
C LYS A 228 11.86 -0.98 1.03
N ALA A 229 11.16 -2.10 0.93
CA ALA A 229 10.64 -2.83 2.07
C ALA A 229 11.65 -3.88 2.56
N GLU A 230 11.58 -4.20 3.86
CA GLU A 230 12.42 -5.24 4.46
C GLU A 230 12.02 -6.62 3.96
N GLY A 231 13.03 -7.46 3.76
CA GLY A 231 12.85 -8.87 3.44
C GLY A 231 13.29 -9.25 2.04
N SER A 232 12.99 -10.48 1.69
CA SER A 232 13.23 -11.05 0.35
C SER A 232 11.90 -11.39 -0.29
N TYR A 233 11.78 -11.06 -1.56
CA TYR A 233 10.59 -11.30 -2.36
C TYR A 233 10.94 -12.22 -3.52
N SER A 234 10.05 -13.13 -3.83
CA SER A 234 10.21 -14.06 -4.95
C SER A 234 8.96 -14.04 -5.84
N TYR A 235 9.18 -14.38 -7.09
CA TYR A 235 8.14 -14.46 -8.11
C TYR A 235 7.94 -15.93 -8.46
N VAL A 236 6.68 -16.38 -8.42
CA VAL A 236 6.31 -17.77 -8.74
C VAL A 236 5.17 -17.76 -9.74
N GLU A 237 5.02 -18.87 -10.44
CA GLU A 237 3.95 -19.06 -11.42
C GLU A 237 2.58 -18.72 -10.85
N CYS A 238 1.73 -18.08 -11.66
CA CYS A 238 0.41 -17.60 -11.30
C CYS A 238 -0.62 -18.24 -12.21
N ASP A 239 -1.65 -18.83 -11.62
CA ASP A 239 -2.74 -19.55 -12.28
C ASP A 239 -4.08 -18.81 -12.25
N VAL A 240 -4.05 -17.49 -12.14
CA VAL A 240 -5.25 -16.64 -12.07
C VAL A 240 -5.85 -16.45 -13.46
N ASP A 241 -7.11 -16.81 -13.63
CA ASP A 241 -7.81 -16.86 -14.94
C ASP A 241 -7.87 -15.50 -15.68
N PHE A 242 -7.87 -14.38 -14.96
CA PHE A 242 -7.90 -13.06 -15.60
C PHE A 242 -6.50 -12.57 -16.03
N LEU A 243 -5.43 -13.33 -15.77
CA LEU A 243 -4.08 -13.01 -16.19
C LEU A 243 -3.60 -13.93 -17.32
N HIS A 244 -2.70 -13.39 -18.13
CA HIS A 244 -2.03 -14.14 -19.19
C HIS A 244 -1.14 -15.24 -18.60
N PRO A 245 -1.31 -16.53 -18.98
CA PRO A 245 -0.60 -17.64 -18.34
C PRO A 245 0.94 -17.57 -18.46
N GLY A 246 1.46 -16.98 -19.55
CA GLY A 246 2.90 -16.82 -19.75
C GLY A 246 3.48 -15.49 -19.29
N MET A 247 2.64 -14.53 -18.85
CA MET A 247 3.06 -13.19 -18.42
C MET A 247 2.39 -12.80 -17.11
N SER A 248 2.50 -13.66 -16.10
CA SER A 248 1.93 -13.43 -14.77
C SER A 248 2.81 -14.05 -13.69
N SER A 249 2.72 -13.50 -12.48
CA SER A 249 3.44 -14.05 -11.32
C SER A 249 2.70 -13.68 -10.03
N TYR A 250 2.67 -14.62 -9.09
CA TYR A 250 2.46 -14.27 -7.69
C TYR A 250 3.73 -13.67 -7.10
N ILE A 251 3.55 -12.70 -6.20
CA ILE A 251 4.60 -12.14 -5.38
C ILE A 251 4.55 -12.84 -4.03
N LYS A 252 5.66 -13.47 -3.62
CA LYS A 252 5.79 -14.12 -2.31
C LYS A 252 6.78 -13.37 -1.42
N HIS A 253 6.40 -13.23 -0.17
CA HIS A 253 7.29 -12.86 0.93
C HIS A 253 7.37 -14.03 1.90
N LYS A 254 8.57 -14.56 2.14
CA LYS A 254 8.75 -15.84 2.83
C LYS A 254 7.96 -16.94 2.08
N ASN A 255 6.93 -17.54 2.68
CA ASN A 255 6.11 -18.57 2.04
C ASN A 255 4.67 -18.10 1.75
N GLU A 256 4.34 -16.83 2.00
CA GLU A 256 3.01 -16.28 1.82
C GLU A 256 2.90 -15.51 0.52
N VAL A 257 1.80 -15.69 -0.21
CA VAL A 257 1.46 -14.85 -1.37
C VAL A 257 0.94 -13.52 -0.83
N ILE A 258 1.64 -12.45 -1.17
CA ILE A 258 1.31 -11.09 -0.75
C ILE A 258 0.76 -10.23 -1.89
N GLY A 259 0.79 -10.74 -3.11
CA GLY A 259 0.34 -10.00 -4.27
C GLY A 259 0.51 -10.79 -5.56
N LEU A 260 0.16 -10.12 -6.65
CA LEU A 260 0.29 -10.62 -8.01
C LEU A 260 0.65 -9.49 -8.97
N LEU A 261 1.21 -9.84 -10.12
CA LEU A 261 1.39 -8.96 -11.27
C LEU A 261 1.25 -9.76 -12.56
N GLY A 262 0.82 -9.10 -13.62
CA GLY A 262 0.70 -9.77 -14.92
C GLY A 262 0.08 -8.90 -15.99
N SER A 263 0.06 -9.42 -17.21
CA SER A 263 -0.76 -8.93 -18.30
C SER A 263 -2.20 -9.44 -18.13
N LEU A 264 -3.20 -8.63 -18.48
CA LEU A 264 -4.56 -9.14 -18.59
C LEU A 264 -4.60 -10.25 -19.64
N HIS A 265 -5.47 -11.25 -19.39
CA HIS A 265 -5.68 -12.34 -20.34
C HIS A 265 -6.24 -11.81 -21.67
N PRO A 266 -5.77 -12.29 -22.84
CA PRO A 266 -6.23 -11.81 -24.14
C PRO A 266 -7.76 -11.83 -24.31
N ALA A 267 -8.43 -12.85 -23.78
CA ALA A 267 -9.91 -12.92 -23.81
C ALA A 267 -10.58 -11.75 -23.07
N HIS A 268 -9.97 -11.23 -21.99
CA HIS A 268 -10.49 -10.05 -21.31
C HIS A 268 -10.15 -8.77 -22.07
N ILE A 269 -8.98 -8.69 -22.69
CA ILE A 269 -8.61 -7.58 -23.59
C ILE A 269 -9.65 -7.44 -24.71
N ASP A 270 -10.01 -8.54 -25.35
CA ASP A 270 -11.02 -8.57 -26.42
C ASP A 270 -12.42 -8.20 -25.90
N THR A 271 -12.84 -8.78 -24.77
CA THR A 271 -14.16 -8.50 -24.15
C THR A 271 -14.31 -7.03 -23.75
N LEU A 272 -13.23 -6.40 -23.28
CA LEU A 272 -13.19 -4.99 -22.90
C LEU A 272 -12.97 -4.05 -24.09
N GLY A 273 -12.79 -4.59 -25.32
CA GLY A 273 -12.57 -3.82 -26.55
C GLY A 273 -11.23 -3.07 -26.57
N LEU A 274 -10.23 -3.57 -25.86
CA LEU A 274 -8.92 -2.97 -25.78
C LEU A 274 -8.04 -3.40 -26.95
N LYS A 275 -7.13 -2.51 -27.39
CA LYS A 275 -6.24 -2.76 -28.54
C LYS A 275 -4.79 -3.01 -28.14
N LYS A 276 -4.43 -2.70 -26.90
CA LYS A 276 -3.08 -2.84 -26.36
C LYS A 276 -3.11 -3.67 -25.08
N ASP A 277 -1.99 -4.28 -24.78
CA ASP A 277 -1.80 -4.99 -23.53
C ASP A 277 -1.97 -4.05 -22.32
N VAL A 278 -2.59 -4.61 -21.29
CA VAL A 278 -2.78 -3.94 -20.00
C VAL A 278 -2.09 -4.78 -18.95
N PHE A 279 -1.12 -4.18 -18.27
CA PHE A 279 -0.37 -4.81 -17.21
C PHE A 279 -0.85 -4.28 -15.86
N ILE A 280 -1.06 -5.18 -14.90
CA ILE A 280 -1.60 -4.86 -13.58
C ILE A 280 -0.76 -5.50 -12.47
N PHE A 281 -0.80 -4.90 -11.30
CA PHE A 281 -0.30 -5.49 -10.07
C PHE A 281 -1.22 -5.18 -8.89
N SER A 282 -1.13 -6.02 -7.86
CA SER A 282 -1.86 -5.83 -6.60
C SER A 282 -1.02 -6.40 -5.45
N ILE A 283 -0.84 -5.63 -4.35
CA ILE A 283 0.02 -5.99 -3.22
C ILE A 283 -0.69 -5.66 -1.91
N GLU A 284 -0.77 -6.62 -0.98
CA GLU A 284 -1.30 -6.41 0.38
C GLU A 284 -0.26 -5.68 1.24
N LEU A 285 -0.60 -4.49 1.73
CA LEU A 285 0.35 -3.62 2.43
C LEU A 285 0.72 -4.09 3.83
N MET A 286 -0.10 -4.95 4.45
CA MET A 286 0.15 -5.45 5.79
C MET A 286 1.43 -6.30 5.92
N HIS A 287 1.89 -6.86 4.80
CA HIS A 287 3.10 -7.70 4.74
C HIS A 287 4.38 -6.90 4.47
N LEU A 288 4.27 -5.59 4.23
CA LEU A 288 5.40 -4.72 3.94
C LEU A 288 5.83 -3.94 5.19
N ASN A 289 7.12 -3.98 5.50
CA ASN A 289 7.73 -3.19 6.56
C ASN A 289 8.81 -2.27 5.97
N PHE A 290 8.74 -0.97 6.29
CA PHE A 290 9.67 0.07 5.81
C PHE A 290 10.47 0.70 6.96
N ASP A 291 10.48 0.08 8.14
CA ASP A 291 11.19 0.61 9.32
C ASP A 291 12.72 0.45 9.24
N SER A 292 13.25 -0.09 8.13
CA SER A 292 14.69 -0.25 7.94
C SER A 292 15.37 1.11 7.87
N SER A 293 16.26 1.36 8.81
CA SER A 293 17.24 2.43 8.69
C SER A 293 18.12 2.16 7.46
N ASN A 294 18.21 3.11 6.54
CA ASN A 294 19.17 3.05 5.45
C ASN A 294 20.57 2.86 6.03
N THR A 295 21.07 1.62 5.97
CA THR A 295 22.40 1.30 6.47
C THR A 295 23.42 1.70 5.41
N TYR A 296 24.31 2.61 5.76
CA TYR A 296 25.42 2.97 4.88
C TYR A 296 26.23 1.72 4.53
N ARG A 297 26.50 1.50 3.25
CA ARG A 297 27.43 0.49 2.73
C ARG A 297 28.62 1.20 2.13
N GLN A 298 29.81 0.82 2.59
CA GLN A 298 31.06 1.37 2.10
C GLN A 298 31.27 1.00 0.63
N PHE A 299 31.63 2.01 -0.18
CA PHE A 299 32.04 1.76 -1.57
C PHE A 299 33.44 1.14 -1.64
N SER A 300 33.60 0.20 -2.54
CA SER A 300 34.90 -0.39 -2.80
C SER A 300 35.82 0.59 -3.55
N LYS A 301 37.09 0.63 -3.14
CA LYS A 301 38.16 1.35 -3.84
C LYS A 301 38.84 0.49 -4.91
N TYR A 302 38.53 -0.80 -4.94
CA TYR A 302 39.17 -1.76 -5.84
C TYR A 302 38.30 -1.99 -7.08
N PRO A 303 38.95 -2.33 -8.25
CA PRO A 303 38.21 -2.58 -9.48
C PRO A 303 37.30 -3.80 -9.36
N SER A 304 36.20 -3.80 -10.11
CA SER A 304 35.36 -4.98 -10.32
C SER A 304 35.84 -5.78 -11.52
N THR A 305 35.54 -7.06 -11.53
CA THR A 305 35.80 -7.97 -12.65
C THR A 305 34.53 -8.71 -13.00
N SER A 306 34.18 -8.79 -14.29
CA SER A 306 32.96 -9.47 -14.77
C SER A 306 33.35 -10.68 -15.63
N ARG A 307 32.48 -11.68 -15.66
CA ARG A 307 32.52 -12.82 -16.58
C ARG A 307 31.10 -13.09 -17.10
N ASP A 308 31.03 -13.32 -18.39
CA ASP A 308 29.77 -13.70 -19.04
C ASP A 308 29.75 -15.23 -19.13
N LEU A 309 28.65 -15.81 -18.67
CA LEU A 309 28.43 -17.26 -18.70
C LEU A 309 27.06 -17.53 -19.32
N ALA A 310 26.97 -18.48 -20.22
CA ALA A 310 25.70 -18.92 -20.78
C ALA A 310 25.45 -20.38 -20.36
N PHE A 311 24.29 -20.64 -19.78
CA PHE A 311 23.89 -21.97 -19.35
C PHE A 311 22.71 -22.47 -20.18
N ILE A 312 22.83 -23.68 -20.71
CA ILE A 312 21.71 -24.40 -21.30
C ILE A 312 21.02 -25.16 -20.17
N VAL A 313 19.76 -24.87 -19.96
CA VAL A 313 18.92 -25.45 -18.91
C VAL A 313 17.57 -25.88 -19.50
N ASP A 314 16.83 -26.74 -18.79
CA ASP A 314 15.46 -27.10 -19.14
C ASP A 314 14.56 -25.83 -19.16
N LYS A 315 13.56 -25.79 -20.06
CA LYS A 315 12.61 -24.66 -20.18
C LYS A 315 11.86 -24.38 -18.89
N SER A 316 11.61 -25.39 -18.08
CA SER A 316 10.94 -25.27 -16.78
C SER A 316 11.77 -24.55 -15.71
N VAL A 317 13.10 -24.46 -15.88
CA VAL A 317 13.97 -23.77 -14.92
C VAL A 317 13.72 -22.29 -14.96
N ASN A 318 13.29 -21.73 -13.82
CA ASN A 318 13.11 -20.29 -13.69
C ASN A 318 14.47 -19.56 -13.58
N ALA A 319 14.58 -18.42 -14.24
CA ALA A 319 15.78 -17.58 -14.17
C ALA A 319 16.15 -17.18 -12.72
N GLY A 320 15.13 -16.97 -11.86
CA GLY A 320 15.32 -16.68 -10.44
C GLY A 320 15.93 -17.84 -9.63
N ASP A 321 15.72 -19.10 -10.05
CA ASP A 321 16.34 -20.26 -9.41
C ASP A 321 17.82 -20.35 -9.77
N LEU A 322 18.15 -20.12 -11.04
CA LEU A 322 19.52 -20.01 -11.50
C LEU A 322 20.27 -18.87 -10.80
N GLU A 323 19.67 -17.68 -10.73
CA GLU A 323 20.25 -16.52 -10.03
C GLU A 323 20.50 -16.81 -8.53
N ARG A 324 19.55 -17.46 -7.86
CA ARG A 324 19.68 -17.86 -6.44
C ARG A 324 20.81 -18.84 -6.23
N LEU A 325 20.93 -19.82 -7.12
CA LEU A 325 21.99 -20.81 -7.08
C LEU A 325 23.37 -20.16 -7.29
N ILE A 326 23.48 -19.28 -8.28
CA ILE A 326 24.70 -18.51 -8.52
C ILE A 326 25.05 -17.66 -7.29
N LYS A 327 24.08 -16.96 -6.70
CA LYS A 327 24.30 -16.16 -5.47
C LYS A 327 24.87 -16.99 -4.32
N SER A 328 24.43 -18.23 -4.18
CA SER A 328 24.91 -19.11 -3.10
C SER A 328 26.34 -19.66 -3.37
N SER A 329 26.72 -19.84 -4.64
CA SER A 329 27.98 -20.48 -5.04
C SER A 329 29.09 -19.50 -5.44
N ALA A 330 28.74 -18.25 -5.85
CA ALA A 330 29.72 -17.27 -6.36
C ALA A 330 30.60 -16.63 -5.28
N GLY A 331 30.32 -16.87 -3.98
CA GLY A 331 31.11 -16.39 -2.85
C GLY A 331 30.83 -14.95 -2.43
N LYS A 332 31.56 -14.52 -1.37
CA LYS A 332 31.30 -13.23 -0.69
C LYS A 332 31.65 -11.98 -1.51
N SER A 333 32.42 -12.12 -2.55
CA SER A 333 32.85 -11.02 -3.42
C SER A 333 31.87 -10.76 -4.57
N LEU A 334 30.81 -11.55 -4.68
CA LEU A 334 29.75 -11.30 -5.64
C LEU A 334 29.13 -9.93 -5.42
N LYS A 335 29.09 -9.12 -6.46
CA LYS A 335 28.50 -7.79 -6.46
C LYS A 335 27.14 -7.76 -7.17
N GLU A 336 27.10 -8.36 -8.36
CA GLU A 336 25.95 -8.24 -9.24
C GLU A 336 25.83 -9.44 -10.18
N ILE A 337 24.61 -9.79 -10.53
CA ILE A 337 24.27 -10.77 -11.57
C ILE A 337 23.25 -10.10 -12.48
N GLU A 338 23.49 -10.09 -13.77
CA GLU A 338 22.60 -9.55 -14.79
C GLU A 338 22.34 -10.61 -15.85
N ILE A 339 21.07 -10.93 -16.11
CA ILE A 339 20.67 -11.78 -17.22
C ILE A 339 20.48 -10.86 -18.42
N PHE A 340 21.30 -11.00 -19.44
CA PHE A 340 21.27 -10.13 -20.61
C PHE A 340 20.72 -10.79 -21.88
N ASP A 341 20.61 -12.14 -21.91
CA ASP A 341 20.03 -12.84 -23.05
C ASP A 341 19.31 -14.13 -22.63
N VAL A 342 18.21 -14.40 -23.30
CA VAL A 342 17.45 -15.66 -23.23
C VAL A 342 17.23 -16.14 -24.65
N TYR A 343 17.85 -17.24 -25.00
CA TYR A 343 17.80 -17.77 -26.36
C TYR A 343 17.15 -19.15 -26.41
N GLU A 344 16.17 -19.26 -27.31
CA GLU A 344 15.52 -20.51 -27.68
C GLU A 344 15.54 -20.60 -29.20
N GLY A 345 16.19 -21.60 -29.75
CA GLY A 345 16.26 -21.72 -31.19
C GLY A 345 17.36 -22.66 -31.68
N GLN A 346 17.83 -22.44 -32.90
CA GLN A 346 18.75 -23.34 -33.60
C GLN A 346 20.04 -23.62 -32.76
N GLY A 347 20.33 -24.88 -32.54
CA GLY A 347 21.51 -25.33 -31.76
C GLY A 347 21.21 -25.57 -30.27
N ILE A 348 19.95 -25.50 -29.85
CA ILE A 348 19.49 -25.88 -28.51
C ILE A 348 18.29 -26.83 -28.69
N ASP A 349 18.21 -27.87 -27.87
CA ASP A 349 17.12 -28.83 -27.87
C ASP A 349 15.77 -28.13 -27.61
N ASP A 350 14.68 -28.64 -28.20
CA ASP A 350 13.35 -28.01 -28.14
C ASP A 350 12.79 -27.87 -26.71
N ASP A 351 13.26 -28.67 -25.76
CA ASP A 351 12.89 -28.66 -24.34
C ASP A 351 13.83 -27.80 -23.48
N LYS A 352 14.87 -27.20 -24.07
CA LYS A 352 15.86 -26.38 -23.38
C LYS A 352 15.88 -24.94 -23.83
N LYS A 353 16.48 -24.09 -23.00
CA LYS A 353 16.79 -22.68 -23.28
C LYS A 353 18.20 -22.34 -22.80
N SER A 354 18.79 -21.34 -23.42
CA SER A 354 20.07 -20.76 -22.98
C SER A 354 19.79 -19.46 -22.21
N LEU A 355 20.33 -19.37 -20.99
CA LEU A 355 20.32 -18.16 -20.19
C LEU A 355 21.75 -17.62 -20.12
N ALA A 356 21.96 -16.41 -20.66
CA ALA A 356 23.26 -15.74 -20.62
C ALA A 356 23.25 -14.67 -19.51
N LEU A 357 24.28 -14.75 -18.65
CA LEU A 357 24.42 -13.90 -17.47
C LEU A 357 25.78 -13.25 -17.43
N SER A 358 25.84 -11.99 -17.07
CA SER A 358 27.04 -11.27 -16.66
C SER A 358 27.13 -11.29 -15.14
N ILE A 359 28.22 -11.86 -14.62
CA ILE A 359 28.43 -11.97 -13.17
C ILE A 359 29.62 -11.09 -12.82
N THR A 360 29.38 -10.14 -11.90
CA THR A 360 30.38 -9.17 -11.48
C THR A 360 30.82 -9.42 -10.04
N TRP A 361 32.12 -9.49 -9.82
CA TRP A 361 32.74 -9.58 -8.49
C TRP A 361 33.49 -8.32 -8.15
N GLN A 362 33.45 -7.92 -6.87
CA GLN A 362 34.23 -6.81 -6.33
C GLN A 362 34.53 -7.04 -4.85
N SER A 363 35.80 -6.88 -4.46
CA SER A 363 36.22 -6.99 -3.06
C SER A 363 36.28 -5.61 -2.41
N LEU A 364 35.93 -5.52 -1.12
CA LEU A 364 36.11 -4.32 -0.31
C LEU A 364 37.56 -4.17 0.24
N LYS A 365 38.40 -5.23 0.14
CA LYS A 365 39.70 -5.30 0.84
C LYS A 365 40.89 -5.30 -0.08
N THR A 366 40.78 -5.95 -1.24
CA THR A 366 41.92 -6.18 -2.16
C THR A 366 41.43 -6.25 -3.61
N THR A 367 42.30 -6.04 -4.55
CA THR A 367 42.07 -6.40 -5.97
C THR A 367 41.92 -7.92 -6.10
N LEU A 368 40.89 -8.38 -6.75
CA LEU A 368 40.67 -9.81 -7.02
C LEU A 368 41.67 -10.33 -8.07
N LYS A 369 42.15 -11.54 -7.88
CA LYS A 369 43.01 -12.21 -8.85
C LYS A 369 42.17 -13.05 -9.80
N ASP A 370 42.64 -13.28 -11.02
CA ASP A 370 41.95 -14.13 -11.99
C ASP A 370 41.69 -15.54 -11.42
N SER A 371 42.65 -16.09 -10.66
CA SER A 371 42.48 -17.39 -10.00
C SER A 371 41.31 -17.45 -9.02
N ASP A 372 40.97 -16.33 -8.35
CA ASP A 372 39.85 -16.29 -7.43
C ASP A 372 38.52 -16.32 -8.19
N ILE A 373 38.46 -15.64 -9.33
CA ILE A 373 37.32 -15.63 -10.24
C ILE A 373 37.13 -16.98 -10.91
N ASP A 374 38.18 -17.59 -11.43
CA ASP A 374 38.12 -18.90 -12.10
C ASP A 374 37.63 -19.98 -11.12
N ASN A 375 38.06 -19.92 -9.86
CA ASN A 375 37.57 -20.81 -8.81
C ASN A 375 36.07 -20.60 -8.52
N ALA A 376 35.62 -19.35 -8.52
CA ALA A 376 34.19 -19.03 -8.33
C ALA A 376 33.35 -19.52 -9.53
N VAL A 377 33.82 -19.30 -10.75
CA VAL A 377 33.17 -19.80 -11.98
C VAL A 377 33.07 -21.33 -11.96
N THR A 378 34.16 -22.03 -11.62
CA THR A 378 34.16 -23.51 -11.53
C THR A 378 33.10 -24.00 -10.52
N LYS A 379 32.98 -23.36 -9.38
CA LYS A 379 31.94 -23.69 -8.38
C LYS A 379 30.54 -23.45 -8.92
N ILE A 380 30.29 -22.31 -9.57
CA ILE A 380 29.02 -21.99 -10.19
C ILE A 380 28.64 -23.07 -11.21
N VAL A 381 29.53 -23.38 -12.15
CA VAL A 381 29.28 -24.39 -13.19
C VAL A 381 28.96 -25.74 -12.57
N HIS A 382 29.71 -26.13 -11.53
CA HIS A 382 29.47 -27.41 -10.84
C HIS A 382 28.10 -27.43 -10.13
N SER A 383 27.71 -26.32 -9.46
CA SER A 383 26.41 -26.21 -8.79
C SER A 383 25.26 -26.24 -9.80
N VAL A 384 25.36 -25.50 -10.90
CA VAL A 384 24.33 -25.46 -11.95
C VAL A 384 24.17 -26.86 -12.59
N LYS A 385 25.23 -27.57 -12.83
CA LYS A 385 25.15 -28.93 -13.34
C LYS A 385 24.49 -29.90 -12.38
N ASN A 386 24.80 -29.80 -11.08
CA ASN A 386 24.29 -30.75 -10.10
C ASN A 386 22.83 -30.49 -9.67
N GLU A 387 22.41 -29.23 -9.61
CA GLU A 387 21.12 -28.85 -9.04
C GLU A 387 20.05 -28.53 -10.10
N LEU A 388 20.47 -28.07 -11.28
CA LEU A 388 19.58 -27.68 -12.38
C LEU A 388 19.80 -28.50 -13.66
N ASP A 389 20.67 -29.50 -13.63
CA ASP A 389 21.08 -30.29 -14.81
C ASP A 389 21.51 -29.39 -15.99
N GLY A 390 22.07 -28.22 -15.66
CA GLY A 390 22.47 -27.21 -16.64
C GLY A 390 23.88 -27.38 -17.13
N GLU A 391 24.10 -27.09 -18.40
CA GLU A 391 25.42 -27.18 -19.05
C GLU A 391 25.91 -25.79 -19.46
N LEU A 392 27.22 -25.55 -19.30
CA LEU A 392 27.85 -24.34 -19.80
C LEU A 392 27.89 -24.39 -21.34
N ARG A 393 27.29 -23.39 -21.97
CA ARG A 393 27.38 -23.20 -23.43
C ARG A 393 28.78 -22.67 -23.78
N VAL A 394 29.53 -23.43 -24.57
CA VAL A 394 30.84 -23.03 -25.04
C VAL A 394 30.75 -22.26 -26.34
#